data_4566fc0a2c6ee5cff34eef2af4c87f27
#
_entry.id   4566fc0a2c6ee5cff34eef2af4c87f27
#
_cell.length_a   1.000
_cell.length_b   1.000
_cell.length_c   1.000
_cell.angle_alpha   90.00
_cell.angle_beta   90.00
_cell.angle_gamma   90.00
#
_symmetry.space_group_name_H-M   'P 1'
#
loop_
_entity.id
_entity.type
_entity.pdbx_description
1 polymer ?
#
loop_
_entity_poly.entity_id
_entity_poly.type
_entity_poly.pdbx_seq_one_letter_code
_entity_poly.pdbx_strand_id
1 'polypeptide(L)'
;MKPALVVLIVAMAVLAEGYASPASDDPLRLPQEKHLRNIRQLSNGGENAEAYFSGDGKQLIFQSTRDGRACDQIYTMNIDGSDVRMVSTGKGRTTCSYFYPNGKRITFSSTHLASAACPPKPDFSKGYVWAIYPGFDIFSAKPDGSDLKQTTKTPGYDAESVISPNGRKIAFTSTRDADLDIYTMDIDGKNVKRLTNEIGYDGGPFWSYDSQWIVFRANHPKTEKEKADYLALLKDNLIRPTTLEIWVMKADGTGKRQVTNNGKANFAPYFFPDGKRIIFASNMDDPKGRDFDLYLINVDGTGLERITFNPTFDGFPMFSPDGKKLVFASNRHDKVQGDTNIFIADWVE
;
A
#
# COMPACT_ATOMS: atom_id res chain seq x y z
N MET A 1 -64.00 -47.32 43.37
CA MET A 1 -62.56 -47.47 43.20
C MET A 1 -62.17 -47.02 41.78
N LYS A 2 -61.50 -45.86 41.64
CA LYS A 2 -61.01 -45.35 40.37
C LYS A 2 -59.50 -45.65 40.34
N PRO A 3 -58.90 -46.14 39.27
CA PRO A 3 -57.45 -46.22 39.15
C PRO A 3 -56.78 -44.92 38.80
N ALA A 4 -55.70 -44.63 39.51
CA ALA A 4 -54.84 -43.49 39.28
C ALA A 4 -53.91 -43.77 38.10
N LEU A 5 -53.90 -42.82 37.14
CA LEU A 5 -53.02 -42.83 35.98
C LEU A 5 -51.70 -42.16 36.34
N VAL A 6 -50.62 -42.89 36.37
CA VAL A 6 -49.25 -42.34 36.59
C VAL A 6 -48.69 -41.95 35.21
N VAL A 7 -48.50 -40.64 34.99
CA VAL A 7 -47.83 -40.12 33.80
C VAL A 7 -46.35 -40.04 34.09
N LEU A 8 -45.56 -40.86 33.40
CA LEU A 8 -44.08 -40.80 33.42
C LEU A 8 -43.61 -39.70 32.43
N ILE A 9 -43.07 -38.60 32.94
CA ILE A 9 -42.42 -37.57 32.11
C ILE A 9 -40.96 -37.99 31.92
N VAL A 10 -40.59 -38.43 30.73
CA VAL A 10 -39.20 -38.66 30.34
C VAL A 10 -38.63 -37.31 29.86
N ALA A 11 -37.75 -36.71 30.67
CA ALA A 11 -37.00 -35.54 30.26
C ALA A 11 -35.83 -35.97 29.36
N MET A 12 -35.92 -35.69 28.06
CA MET A 12 -34.77 -35.78 27.16
C MET A 12 -33.85 -34.57 27.40
N ALA A 13 -32.69 -34.80 28.03
CA ALA A 13 -31.59 -33.86 28.06
C ALA A 13 -30.91 -33.83 26.69
N VAL A 14 -31.14 -32.79 25.91
CA VAL A 14 -30.36 -32.54 24.70
C VAL A 14 -28.99 -32.00 25.14
N LEU A 15 -27.98 -32.85 25.07
CA LEU A 15 -26.58 -32.43 25.19
C LEU A 15 -26.25 -31.65 23.89
N ALA A 16 -26.21 -30.33 24.03
CA ALA A 16 -25.60 -29.49 22.98
C ALA A 16 -24.08 -29.70 23.04
N GLU A 17 -23.58 -30.60 22.22
CA GLU A 17 -22.15 -30.65 21.93
C GLU A 17 -21.78 -29.37 21.25
N GLY A 18 -21.17 -28.46 22.02
CA GLY A 18 -20.50 -27.28 21.48
C GLY A 18 -19.32 -27.78 20.63
N TYR A 19 -19.48 -27.76 19.31
CA TYR A 19 -18.34 -27.86 18.41
C TYR A 19 -17.45 -26.63 18.63
N ALA A 20 -16.44 -26.77 19.49
CA ALA A 20 -15.31 -25.84 19.49
C ALA A 20 -14.67 -25.95 18.10
N SER A 21 -14.79 -24.92 17.29
CA SER A 21 -13.96 -24.80 16.07
C SER A 21 -12.51 -25.03 16.46
N PRO A 22 -11.74 -25.88 15.77
CA PRO A 22 -10.33 -26.05 16.07
C PRO A 22 -9.68 -24.68 16.03
N ALA A 23 -9.00 -24.31 17.12
CA ALA A 23 -8.16 -23.14 17.16
C ALA A 23 -7.23 -23.22 15.93
N SER A 24 -7.20 -22.17 15.10
CA SER A 24 -6.32 -22.19 13.93
C SER A 24 -4.89 -22.31 14.42
N ASP A 25 -4.09 -23.24 13.88
CA ASP A 25 -2.66 -23.39 14.17
C ASP A 25 -1.84 -22.16 13.72
N ASP A 26 -2.48 -21.11 13.26
CA ASP A 26 -1.89 -19.83 12.81
C ASP A 26 -2.05 -18.75 13.89
N PRO A 27 -1.04 -18.57 14.77
CA PRO A 27 -1.12 -17.66 15.92
C PRO A 27 -1.17 -16.19 15.53
N LEU A 28 -0.84 -15.84 14.28
CA LEU A 28 -0.84 -14.47 13.77
C LEU A 28 -2.18 -14.10 13.10
N ARG A 29 -3.06 -15.07 12.87
CA ARG A 29 -4.33 -14.88 12.20
C ARG A 29 -5.46 -14.64 13.20
N LEU A 30 -6.26 -13.61 12.99
CA LEU A 30 -7.50 -13.41 13.72
C LEU A 30 -8.64 -14.28 13.12
N PRO A 31 -9.61 -14.73 13.94
CA PRO A 31 -10.69 -15.60 13.47
C PRO A 31 -11.50 -15.06 12.30
N GLN A 32 -11.66 -13.72 12.24
CA GLN A 32 -12.41 -13.02 11.19
C GLN A 32 -11.67 -12.96 9.85
N GLU A 33 -10.34 -13.13 9.83
CA GLU A 33 -9.48 -13.06 8.64
C GLU A 33 -9.60 -14.32 7.79
N LYS A 34 -10.78 -14.51 7.19
CA LYS A 34 -11.15 -15.76 6.50
C LYS A 34 -10.36 -16.03 5.20
N HIS A 35 -9.78 -14.99 4.60
CA HIS A 35 -8.98 -15.10 3.37
C HIS A 35 -7.48 -15.35 3.62
N LEU A 36 -7.01 -15.23 4.86
CA LEU A 36 -5.59 -15.35 5.20
C LEU A 36 -5.31 -16.71 5.86
N ARG A 37 -4.20 -17.34 5.46
CA ARG A 37 -3.67 -18.56 6.06
C ARG A 37 -2.15 -18.48 6.14
N ASN A 38 -1.56 -19.22 7.07
CA ASN A 38 -0.11 -19.36 7.20
C ASN A 38 0.60 -18.01 7.28
N ILE A 39 0.06 -17.07 8.08
CA ILE A 39 0.63 -15.73 8.22
C ILE A 39 2.03 -15.84 8.83
N ARG A 40 3.00 -15.23 8.21
CA ARG A 40 4.38 -15.17 8.70
C ARG A 40 4.88 -13.75 8.73
N GLN A 41 5.58 -13.38 9.79
CA GLN A 41 6.30 -12.13 9.90
C GLN A 41 7.68 -12.29 9.25
N LEU A 42 8.05 -11.38 8.32
CA LEU A 42 9.28 -11.43 7.55
C LEU A 42 10.32 -10.42 8.01
N SER A 43 9.91 -9.36 8.71
CA SER A 43 10.83 -8.36 9.27
C SER A 43 10.58 -8.16 10.75
N ASN A 44 11.59 -7.62 11.48
CA ASN A 44 11.50 -7.38 12.91
C ASN A 44 12.14 -6.04 13.24
N GLY A 45 11.40 -5.18 13.93
CA GLY A 45 11.87 -3.90 14.46
C GLY A 45 11.95 -2.79 13.41
N GLY A 46 11.72 -1.55 13.85
CA GLY A 46 11.71 -0.36 13.03
C GLY A 46 10.45 -0.19 12.17
N GLU A 47 10.49 0.78 11.27
CA GLU A 47 9.42 1.02 10.31
C GLU A 47 9.75 0.27 9.01
N ASN A 48 8.95 -0.75 8.65
CA ASN A 48 9.09 -1.52 7.42
C ASN A 48 7.76 -1.45 6.67
N ALA A 49 7.77 -1.01 5.42
CA ALA A 49 6.55 -0.78 4.64
C ALA A 49 6.77 -0.99 3.14
N GLU A 50 5.68 -0.96 2.39
CA GLU A 50 5.68 -0.97 0.92
C GLU A 50 6.49 -2.16 0.35
N ALA A 51 6.17 -3.38 0.82
CA ALA A 51 6.79 -4.59 0.30
C ALA A 51 6.06 -5.06 -0.97
N TYR A 52 6.81 -5.21 -2.06
CA TYR A 52 6.29 -5.57 -3.36
C TYR A 52 7.04 -6.78 -3.95
N PHE A 53 6.29 -7.68 -4.58
CA PHE A 53 6.87 -8.90 -5.19
C PHE A 53 7.69 -8.60 -6.44
N SER A 54 8.75 -9.39 -6.64
CA SER A 54 9.39 -9.54 -7.94
C SER A 54 8.44 -10.21 -8.95
N GLY A 55 8.68 -10.01 -10.25
CA GLY A 55 7.85 -10.57 -11.31
C GLY A 55 7.76 -12.11 -11.32
N ASP A 56 8.76 -12.80 -10.76
CA ASP A 56 8.77 -14.26 -10.58
C ASP A 56 8.22 -14.70 -9.22
N GLY A 57 7.81 -13.76 -8.35
CA GLY A 57 7.23 -14.01 -7.03
C GLY A 57 8.19 -14.54 -5.98
N LYS A 58 9.52 -14.50 -6.22
CA LYS A 58 10.50 -15.12 -5.31
C LYS A 58 11.16 -14.16 -4.34
N GLN A 59 11.09 -12.86 -4.61
CA GLN A 59 11.69 -11.82 -3.80
C GLN A 59 10.67 -10.72 -3.48
N LEU A 60 10.96 -9.98 -2.42
CA LEU A 60 10.30 -8.75 -2.05
C LEU A 60 11.29 -7.60 -2.09
N ILE A 61 10.83 -6.42 -2.50
CA ILE A 61 11.51 -5.14 -2.35
C ILE A 61 10.69 -4.28 -1.40
N PHE A 62 11.31 -3.59 -0.44
CA PHE A 62 10.60 -2.84 0.59
C PHE A 62 11.44 -1.69 1.12
N GLN A 63 10.79 -0.72 1.75
CA GLN A 63 11.45 0.36 2.47
C GLN A 63 11.54 0.06 3.97
N SER A 64 12.63 0.52 4.61
CA SER A 64 12.88 0.26 6.02
C SER A 64 13.82 1.29 6.66
N THR A 65 13.57 1.58 7.95
CA THR A 65 14.47 2.34 8.84
C THR A 65 15.42 1.44 9.64
N ARG A 66 15.54 0.16 9.29
CA ARG A 66 16.42 -0.81 9.98
C ARG A 66 17.89 -0.35 10.00
N ASP A 67 18.73 -1.06 10.76
CA ASP A 67 20.15 -0.79 10.88
C ASP A 67 20.47 0.59 11.47
N GLY A 68 19.59 1.13 12.33
CA GLY A 68 19.77 2.42 13.00
C GLY A 68 19.68 3.64 12.06
N ARG A 69 19.02 3.51 10.91
CA ARG A 69 18.89 4.60 9.95
C ARG A 69 17.86 5.63 10.39
N ALA A 70 18.18 6.89 10.12
CA ALA A 70 17.33 8.01 10.49
C ALA A 70 16.12 8.19 9.55
N CYS A 71 16.15 7.59 8.35
CA CYS A 71 15.04 7.57 7.39
C CYS A 71 15.15 6.35 6.46
N ASP A 72 14.07 6.11 5.73
CA ASP A 72 13.88 4.94 4.88
C ASP A 72 14.99 4.75 3.87
N GLN A 73 15.38 3.51 3.69
CA GLN A 73 16.21 2.99 2.62
C GLN A 73 15.52 1.78 2.00
N ILE A 74 15.92 1.42 0.78
CA ILE A 74 15.35 0.28 0.07
C ILE A 74 16.18 -0.97 0.29
N TYR A 75 15.45 -2.05 0.59
CA TYR A 75 15.98 -3.39 0.81
C TYR A 75 15.28 -4.40 -0.08
N THR A 76 15.96 -5.50 -0.36
CA THR A 76 15.35 -6.71 -0.95
C THR A 76 15.50 -7.87 0.03
N MET A 77 14.62 -8.86 -0.08
CA MET A 77 14.69 -10.14 0.64
C MET A 77 14.00 -11.23 -0.15
N ASN A 78 14.29 -12.48 0.17
CA ASN A 78 13.51 -13.61 -0.32
C ASN A 78 12.11 -13.64 0.35
N ILE A 79 11.13 -14.29 -0.26
CA ILE A 79 9.75 -14.39 0.29
C ILE A 79 9.65 -15.20 1.59
N ASP A 80 10.73 -15.86 2.01
CA ASP A 80 10.83 -16.51 3.32
C ASP A 80 11.43 -15.59 4.40
N GLY A 81 11.80 -14.34 4.05
CA GLY A 81 12.43 -13.36 4.93
C GLY A 81 13.95 -13.45 4.98
N SER A 82 14.57 -14.39 4.27
CA SER A 82 16.02 -14.54 4.20
C SER A 82 16.68 -13.57 3.21
N ASP A 83 18.00 -13.49 3.25
CA ASP A 83 18.85 -12.73 2.32
C ASP A 83 18.48 -11.24 2.22
N VAL A 84 18.30 -10.59 3.36
CA VAL A 84 17.97 -9.16 3.42
C VAL A 84 19.19 -8.33 3.03
N ARG A 85 19.05 -7.47 2.01
CA ARG A 85 20.12 -6.62 1.49
C ARG A 85 19.63 -5.22 1.20
N MET A 86 20.39 -4.20 1.65
CA MET A 86 20.14 -2.83 1.21
C MET A 86 20.59 -2.65 -0.24
N VAL A 87 19.72 -2.07 -1.08
CA VAL A 87 19.96 -1.84 -2.51
C VAL A 87 19.89 -0.37 -2.91
N SER A 88 19.58 0.53 -1.98
CA SER A 88 19.68 1.98 -2.15
C SER A 88 21.04 2.51 -1.65
N THR A 89 21.28 3.81 -1.84
CA THR A 89 22.59 4.43 -1.59
C THR A 89 22.98 4.55 -0.12
N GLY A 90 22.03 4.39 0.81
CA GLY A 90 22.20 4.67 2.24
C GLY A 90 22.24 6.17 2.57
N LYS A 91 22.01 7.05 1.60
CA LYS A 91 21.99 8.52 1.74
C LYS A 91 20.61 9.07 1.42
N GLY A 92 20.24 10.20 2.05
CA GLY A 92 18.94 10.83 1.90
C GLY A 92 17.82 9.90 2.34
N ARG A 93 16.58 10.21 2.00
CA ARG A 93 15.43 9.32 2.12
C ARG A 93 15.18 8.61 0.80
N THR A 94 14.93 7.31 0.85
CA THR A 94 14.64 6.49 -0.34
C THR A 94 13.39 5.66 -0.08
N THR A 95 12.35 5.81 -0.92
CA THR A 95 11.02 5.22 -0.75
C THR A 95 10.45 4.68 -2.06
N CYS A 96 9.28 4.05 -2.01
CA CYS A 96 8.43 3.72 -3.15
C CYS A 96 9.19 2.95 -4.23
N SER A 97 9.70 1.79 -3.86
CA SER A 97 10.50 0.94 -4.77
C SER A 97 9.65 -0.09 -5.49
N TYR A 98 10.08 -0.52 -6.67
CA TYR A 98 9.40 -1.56 -7.43
C TYR A 98 10.38 -2.36 -8.30
N PHE A 99 10.09 -3.64 -8.53
CA PHE A 99 10.85 -4.43 -9.52
C PHE A 99 10.41 -4.14 -10.94
N TYR A 100 11.35 -4.18 -11.87
CA TYR A 100 11.01 -4.35 -13.29
C TYR A 100 10.51 -5.79 -13.51
N PRO A 101 9.49 -6.00 -14.37
CA PRO A 101 8.89 -7.34 -14.56
C PRO A 101 9.87 -8.43 -14.99
N ASN A 102 10.94 -8.03 -15.70
CA ASN A 102 11.98 -8.94 -16.16
C ASN A 102 13.05 -9.26 -15.08
N GLY A 103 12.91 -8.73 -13.85
CA GLY A 103 13.84 -8.92 -12.75
C GLY A 103 15.24 -8.31 -12.94
N LYS A 104 15.51 -7.60 -14.04
CA LYS A 104 16.86 -7.09 -14.34
C LYS A 104 17.17 -5.74 -13.70
N ARG A 105 16.17 -5.01 -13.27
CA ARG A 105 16.30 -3.70 -12.61
C ARG A 105 15.23 -3.53 -11.53
N ILE A 106 15.49 -2.54 -10.67
CA ILE A 106 14.56 -1.98 -9.70
C ILE A 106 14.39 -0.48 -9.98
N THR A 107 13.28 0.09 -9.56
CA THR A 107 13.07 1.54 -9.47
C THR A 107 12.85 1.94 -8.03
N PHE A 108 13.19 3.17 -7.67
CA PHE A 108 12.88 3.79 -6.37
C PHE A 108 12.97 5.31 -6.47
N SER A 109 12.37 5.99 -5.52
CA SER A 109 12.42 7.44 -5.39
C SER A 109 13.37 7.84 -4.27
N SER A 110 14.22 8.86 -4.49
CA SER A 110 15.24 9.21 -3.50
C SER A 110 15.61 10.70 -3.53
N THR A 111 15.93 11.21 -2.33
CA THR A 111 16.45 12.58 -2.16
C THR A 111 17.98 12.66 -2.12
N HIS A 112 18.71 11.55 -2.34
CA HIS A 112 20.16 11.44 -2.10
C HIS A 112 21.02 12.39 -2.94
N LEU A 113 20.54 12.86 -4.10
CA LEU A 113 21.24 13.87 -4.90
C LEU A 113 20.98 15.30 -4.37
N ALA A 114 19.80 15.56 -3.78
CA ALA A 114 19.52 16.86 -3.16
C ALA A 114 20.24 17.00 -1.81
N SER A 115 20.29 15.93 -1.01
CA SER A 115 21.03 15.89 0.26
C SER A 115 21.40 14.47 0.66
N ALA A 116 22.59 14.28 1.21
CA ALA A 116 22.97 13.02 1.83
C ALA A 116 22.29 12.81 3.20
N ALA A 117 21.82 13.88 3.86
CA ALA A 117 21.09 13.83 5.11
C ALA A 117 19.62 13.50 4.86
N CYS A 118 18.96 12.92 5.87
CA CYS A 118 17.51 12.76 5.86
C CYS A 118 16.80 14.12 5.80
N PRO A 119 15.75 14.26 4.99
CA PRO A 119 14.94 15.46 5.01
C PRO A 119 14.27 15.64 6.38
N PRO A 120 14.00 16.90 6.81
CA PRO A 120 13.35 17.16 8.10
C PRO A 120 11.95 16.55 8.15
N LYS A 121 11.50 16.21 9.35
CA LYS A 121 10.10 15.80 9.54
C LYS A 121 9.17 16.97 9.22
N PRO A 122 7.95 16.71 8.71
CA PRO A 122 6.97 17.76 8.46
C PRO A 122 6.54 18.47 9.75
N ASP A 123 6.07 19.71 9.62
CA ASP A 123 5.53 20.48 10.73
C ASP A 123 4.11 19.98 11.09
N PHE A 124 4.03 19.15 12.12
CA PHE A 124 2.79 18.60 12.63
C PHE A 124 1.90 19.60 13.40
N SER A 125 2.34 20.87 13.60
CA SER A 125 1.46 21.91 14.12
C SER A 125 0.28 22.21 13.18
N LYS A 126 0.42 21.86 11.90
CA LYS A 126 -0.64 21.91 10.88
C LYS A 126 -1.58 20.71 10.88
N GLY A 127 -1.47 19.82 11.88
CA GLY A 127 -2.19 18.55 11.97
C GLY A 127 -1.43 17.42 11.30
N TYR A 128 -2.15 16.30 11.00
CA TYR A 128 -1.55 15.18 10.30
C TYR A 128 -1.36 15.53 8.81
N VAL A 129 -0.12 15.64 8.39
CA VAL A 129 0.29 16.02 7.03
C VAL A 129 1.41 15.12 6.53
N TRP A 130 1.46 14.92 5.22
CA TRP A 130 2.60 14.30 4.52
C TRP A 130 3.46 15.36 3.87
N ALA A 131 4.78 15.18 3.95
CA ALA A 131 5.73 16.04 3.27
C ALA A 131 5.96 15.57 1.84
N ILE A 132 5.90 16.53 0.91
CA ILE A 132 6.19 16.37 -0.51
C ILE A 132 7.56 16.99 -0.76
N TYR A 133 8.63 16.26 -0.45
CA TYR A 133 9.99 16.82 -0.53
C TYR A 133 10.40 17.07 -1.99
N PRO A 134 10.69 18.32 -2.40
CA PRO A 134 10.98 18.66 -3.79
C PRO A 134 12.31 18.09 -4.31
N GLY A 135 13.09 17.46 -3.47
CA GLY A 135 14.34 16.80 -3.86
C GLY A 135 14.19 15.33 -4.23
N PHE A 136 12.98 14.79 -4.27
CA PHE A 136 12.75 13.42 -4.75
C PHE A 136 12.85 13.36 -6.27
N ASP A 137 13.74 12.49 -6.74
CA ASP A 137 13.82 12.02 -8.12
C ASP A 137 13.64 10.50 -8.18
N ILE A 138 13.25 10.01 -9.34
CA ILE A 138 13.14 8.58 -9.65
C ILE A 138 14.48 8.07 -10.16
N PHE A 139 14.90 6.92 -9.63
CA PHE A 139 16.13 6.23 -10.02
C PHE A 139 15.82 4.81 -10.45
N SER A 140 16.70 4.23 -11.23
CA SER A 140 16.73 2.80 -11.50
C SER A 140 18.11 2.23 -11.25
N ALA A 141 18.18 0.99 -10.74
CA ALA A 141 19.43 0.28 -10.49
C ALA A 141 19.28 -1.20 -10.86
N LYS A 142 20.38 -1.97 -10.87
CA LYS A 142 20.28 -3.44 -10.83
C LYS A 142 19.73 -3.89 -9.48
N PRO A 143 19.22 -5.14 -9.35
CA PRO A 143 18.65 -5.63 -8.09
C PRO A 143 19.65 -5.68 -6.92
N ASP A 144 20.94 -5.63 -7.19
CA ASP A 144 22.03 -5.53 -6.19
C ASP A 144 22.39 -4.07 -5.82
N GLY A 145 21.66 -3.08 -6.36
CA GLY A 145 21.90 -1.65 -6.16
C GLY A 145 22.96 -1.05 -7.09
N SER A 146 23.66 -1.84 -7.88
CA SER A 146 24.68 -1.35 -8.83
C SER A 146 24.04 -0.73 -10.10
N ASP A 147 24.85 -0.09 -10.94
CA ASP A 147 24.42 0.56 -12.19
C ASP A 147 23.25 1.54 -11.95
N LEU A 148 23.38 2.37 -10.90
CA LEU A 148 22.40 3.40 -10.54
C LEU A 148 22.29 4.45 -11.62
N LYS A 149 21.04 4.75 -12.05
CA LYS A 149 20.73 5.75 -13.07
C LYS A 149 19.59 6.64 -12.58
N GLN A 150 19.76 7.94 -12.72
CA GLN A 150 18.69 8.91 -12.49
C GLN A 150 17.75 8.90 -13.70
N THR A 151 16.46 8.67 -13.46
CA THR A 151 15.42 8.57 -14.50
C THR A 151 14.70 9.89 -14.69
N THR A 152 14.41 10.65 -13.61
CA THR A 152 13.84 12.01 -13.67
C THR A 152 14.85 13.04 -13.18
N LYS A 153 14.70 14.29 -13.67
CA LYS A 153 15.57 15.43 -13.34
C LYS A 153 14.80 16.74 -13.31
N THR A 154 13.48 16.68 -13.32
CA THR A 154 12.62 17.87 -13.29
C THR A 154 12.60 18.41 -11.87
N PRO A 155 12.76 19.73 -11.66
CA PRO A 155 12.60 20.30 -10.33
C PRO A 155 11.23 19.99 -9.74
N GLY A 156 11.19 19.68 -8.45
CA GLY A 156 9.98 19.32 -7.74
C GLY A 156 10.03 17.90 -7.17
N TYR A 157 8.86 17.34 -6.93
CA TYR A 157 8.68 15.98 -6.43
C TYR A 157 8.38 15.05 -7.59
N ASP A 158 9.24 14.07 -7.83
CA ASP A 158 9.01 12.94 -8.72
C ASP A 158 9.17 11.65 -7.92
N ALA A 159 8.07 10.94 -7.62
CA ALA A 159 8.10 9.74 -6.77
C ALA A 159 6.98 8.74 -7.09
N GLU A 160 6.86 7.70 -6.24
CA GLU A 160 5.84 6.66 -6.33
C GLU A 160 5.83 5.93 -7.69
N SER A 161 7.04 5.64 -8.21
CA SER A 161 7.19 5.06 -9.54
C SER A 161 6.94 3.56 -9.55
N VAL A 162 6.04 3.11 -10.45
CA VAL A 162 5.73 1.70 -10.69
C VAL A 162 5.84 1.36 -12.18
N ILE A 163 6.38 0.18 -12.45
CA ILE A 163 6.59 -0.30 -13.82
C ILE A 163 5.35 -1.07 -14.29
N SER A 164 4.87 -0.79 -15.50
CA SER A 164 3.77 -1.57 -16.08
C SER A 164 4.18 -3.06 -16.25
N PRO A 165 3.28 -4.02 -16.02
CA PRO A 165 3.58 -5.45 -16.15
C PRO A 165 4.15 -5.86 -17.51
N ASN A 166 3.79 -5.15 -18.59
CA ASN A 166 4.37 -5.36 -19.92
C ASN A 166 5.78 -4.76 -20.09
N GLY A 167 6.33 -4.09 -19.06
CA GLY A 167 7.69 -3.54 -19.03
C GLY A 167 7.92 -2.33 -19.94
N ARG A 168 6.89 -1.62 -20.39
CA ARG A 168 7.02 -0.53 -21.38
C ARG A 168 6.90 0.86 -20.80
N LYS A 169 6.15 1.03 -19.70
CA LYS A 169 5.83 2.33 -19.10
C LYS A 169 6.16 2.36 -17.62
N ILE A 170 6.41 3.57 -17.14
CA ILE A 170 6.48 3.91 -15.72
C ILE A 170 5.32 4.84 -15.43
N ALA A 171 4.49 4.55 -14.43
CA ALA A 171 3.55 5.50 -13.83
C ALA A 171 4.17 6.08 -12.58
N PHE A 172 3.95 7.36 -12.30
CA PHE A 172 4.55 8.05 -11.16
C PHE A 172 3.76 9.31 -10.78
N THR A 173 3.98 9.81 -9.58
CA THR A 173 3.42 11.07 -9.08
C THR A 173 4.44 12.19 -9.23
N SER A 174 4.00 13.39 -9.66
CA SER A 174 4.90 14.53 -9.87
C SER A 174 4.21 15.87 -9.59
N THR A 175 5.02 16.84 -9.12
CA THR A 175 4.59 18.25 -8.95
C THR A 175 5.04 19.16 -10.09
N ARG A 176 5.51 18.63 -11.22
CA ARG A 176 6.11 19.40 -12.34
C ARG A 176 5.21 20.47 -12.94
N ASP A 177 3.88 20.32 -12.87
CA ASP A 177 2.90 21.28 -13.35
C ASP A 177 2.19 22.01 -12.19
N ALA A 178 2.89 22.18 -11.05
CA ALA A 178 2.48 22.92 -9.86
C ALA A 178 1.32 22.28 -9.06
N ASP A 179 0.96 21.04 -9.35
CA ASP A 179 0.01 20.22 -8.61
C ASP A 179 0.53 18.78 -8.48
N LEU A 180 -0.08 17.98 -7.60
CA LEU A 180 0.25 16.57 -7.45
C LEU A 180 -0.59 15.74 -8.40
N ASP A 181 0.02 15.34 -9.50
CA ASP A 181 -0.62 14.60 -10.58
C ASP A 181 0.08 13.30 -10.92
N ILE A 182 -0.67 12.41 -11.56
CA ILE A 182 -0.12 11.17 -12.11
C ILE A 182 0.35 11.39 -13.54
N TYR A 183 1.54 10.90 -13.79
CA TYR A 183 2.20 10.90 -15.09
C TYR A 183 2.58 9.48 -15.52
N THR A 184 2.77 9.33 -16.80
CA THR A 184 3.46 8.16 -17.38
C THR A 184 4.64 8.60 -18.21
N MET A 185 5.65 7.73 -18.32
CA MET A 185 6.79 7.89 -19.22
C MET A 185 7.19 6.54 -19.80
N ASP A 186 7.99 6.53 -20.83
CA ASP A 186 8.63 5.31 -21.32
C ASP A 186 9.66 4.80 -20.30
N ILE A 187 10.02 3.53 -20.41
CA ILE A 187 10.94 2.87 -19.48
C ILE A 187 12.34 3.51 -19.45
N ASP A 188 12.69 4.29 -20.47
CA ASP A 188 13.94 5.06 -20.59
C ASP A 188 13.82 6.52 -20.07
N GLY A 189 12.68 6.88 -19.49
CA GLY A 189 12.40 8.21 -18.93
C GLY A 189 11.91 9.24 -19.94
N LYS A 190 11.69 8.86 -21.22
CA LYS A 190 11.19 9.76 -22.25
C LYS A 190 9.67 9.75 -22.40
N ASN A 191 9.14 10.62 -23.26
CA ASN A 191 7.72 10.68 -23.62
C ASN A 191 6.81 10.81 -22.38
N VAL A 192 7.17 11.73 -21.48
CA VAL A 192 6.40 12.03 -20.27
C VAL A 192 5.03 12.60 -20.65
N LYS A 193 3.97 12.02 -20.09
CA LYS A 193 2.59 12.41 -20.33
C LYS A 193 1.86 12.58 -19.01
N ARG A 194 1.21 13.73 -18.78
CA ARG A 194 0.31 13.98 -17.65
C ARG A 194 -1.01 13.23 -17.89
N LEU A 195 -1.51 12.50 -16.89
CA LEU A 195 -2.76 11.74 -16.96
C LEU A 195 -3.89 12.36 -16.13
N THR A 196 -3.56 13.07 -15.05
CA THR A 196 -4.52 13.79 -14.21
C THR A 196 -4.20 15.29 -14.22
N ASN A 197 -5.21 16.14 -13.98
CA ASN A 197 -5.07 17.59 -14.06
C ASN A 197 -6.14 18.34 -13.28
N GLU A 198 -6.88 17.68 -12.42
CA GLU A 198 -7.85 18.31 -11.51
C GLU A 198 -7.12 18.84 -10.29
N ILE A 199 -7.49 20.04 -9.80
CA ILE A 199 -6.86 20.60 -8.58
C ILE A 199 -7.08 19.64 -7.43
N GLY A 200 -5.98 19.20 -6.81
CA GLY A 200 -5.99 18.27 -5.70
C GLY A 200 -4.84 17.27 -5.76
N TYR A 201 -4.88 16.34 -4.84
CA TYR A 201 -3.89 15.28 -4.76
C TYR A 201 -4.32 14.09 -5.62
N ASP A 202 -3.50 13.72 -6.57
CA ASP A 202 -3.53 12.44 -7.28
C ASP A 202 -2.19 11.73 -7.11
N GLY A 203 -2.15 10.54 -6.52
CA GLY A 203 -0.88 9.87 -6.25
C GLY A 203 -0.99 8.36 -5.99
N GLY A 204 0.17 7.73 -5.82
CA GLY A 204 0.32 6.30 -5.56
C GLY A 204 -0.29 5.42 -6.65
N PRO A 205 0.09 5.60 -7.93
CA PRO A 205 -0.47 4.82 -9.02
C PRO A 205 0.04 3.38 -9.00
N PHE A 206 -0.85 2.41 -9.33
CA PHE A 206 -0.46 1.03 -9.62
C PHE A 206 -1.17 0.54 -10.89
N TRP A 207 -0.45 -0.27 -11.66
CA TRP A 207 -0.96 -0.86 -12.89
C TRP A 207 -1.82 -2.09 -12.62
N SER A 208 -2.86 -2.31 -13.46
CA SER A 208 -3.49 -3.63 -13.58
C SER A 208 -2.53 -4.62 -14.25
N TYR A 209 -2.72 -5.91 -13.98
CA TYR A 209 -1.84 -6.97 -14.48
C TYR A 209 -1.78 -7.04 -16.02
N ASP A 210 -2.84 -6.61 -16.71
CA ASP A 210 -2.90 -6.49 -18.18
C ASP A 210 -2.28 -5.18 -18.71
N SER A 211 -1.82 -4.29 -17.82
CA SER A 211 -1.27 -2.96 -18.17
C SER A 211 -2.26 -2.01 -18.86
N GLN A 212 -3.57 -2.24 -18.73
CA GLN A 212 -4.59 -1.43 -19.39
C GLN A 212 -5.20 -0.37 -18.46
N TRP A 213 -5.09 -0.55 -17.15
CA TRP A 213 -5.66 0.32 -16.13
C TRP A 213 -4.62 0.76 -15.12
N ILE A 214 -4.89 1.90 -14.49
CA ILE A 214 -4.16 2.45 -13.33
C ILE A 214 -5.17 2.65 -12.22
N VAL A 215 -4.89 2.12 -11.04
CA VAL A 215 -5.55 2.45 -9.77
C VAL A 215 -4.69 3.46 -9.03
N PHE A 216 -5.31 4.41 -8.34
CA PHE A 216 -4.62 5.47 -7.60
C PHE A 216 -5.49 5.99 -6.47
N ARG A 217 -4.92 6.78 -5.57
CA ARG A 217 -5.65 7.50 -4.54
C ARG A 217 -5.70 8.98 -4.87
N ALA A 218 -6.83 9.63 -4.58
CA ALA A 218 -7.02 11.03 -4.88
C ALA A 218 -7.88 11.76 -3.84
N ASN A 219 -7.64 13.07 -3.74
CA ASN A 219 -8.51 14.02 -3.05
C ASN A 219 -8.66 15.28 -3.91
N HIS A 220 -9.87 15.53 -4.40
CA HIS A 220 -10.19 16.73 -5.18
C HIS A 220 -11.04 17.67 -4.31
N PRO A 221 -10.49 18.81 -3.86
CA PRO A 221 -11.23 19.80 -3.06
C PRO A 221 -12.45 20.32 -3.80
N LYS A 222 -13.61 20.32 -3.13
CA LYS A 222 -14.91 20.69 -3.75
C LYS A 222 -15.28 22.16 -3.53
N THR A 223 -14.85 22.73 -2.40
CA THR A 223 -15.15 24.12 -2.05
C THR A 223 -13.94 25.02 -2.23
N GLU A 224 -14.16 26.32 -2.42
CA GLU A 224 -13.06 27.30 -2.52
C GLU A 224 -12.19 27.32 -1.24
N LYS A 225 -12.79 27.06 -0.07
CA LYS A 225 -12.05 26.96 1.19
C LYS A 225 -11.11 25.75 1.19
N GLU A 226 -11.61 24.57 0.77
CA GLU A 226 -10.79 23.34 0.67
C GLU A 226 -9.66 23.51 -0.35
N LYS A 227 -9.93 24.15 -1.50
CA LYS A 227 -8.90 24.45 -2.51
C LYS A 227 -7.83 25.37 -1.94
N ALA A 228 -8.24 26.42 -1.23
CA ALA A 228 -7.31 27.36 -0.60
C ALA A 228 -6.42 26.67 0.47
N ASP A 229 -6.99 25.79 1.31
CA ASP A 229 -6.25 24.99 2.30
C ASP A 229 -5.26 24.04 1.62
N TYR A 230 -5.69 23.33 0.58
CA TYR A 230 -4.84 22.43 -0.19
C TYR A 230 -3.65 23.18 -0.83
N LEU A 231 -3.91 24.28 -1.54
CA LEU A 231 -2.87 25.06 -2.20
C LEU A 231 -1.91 25.71 -1.20
N ALA A 232 -2.41 26.13 -0.03
CA ALA A 232 -1.56 26.68 1.04
C ALA A 232 -0.63 25.60 1.62
N LEU A 233 -1.12 24.36 1.83
CA LEU A 233 -0.29 23.23 2.25
C LEU A 233 0.73 22.86 1.18
N LEU A 234 0.31 22.77 -0.09
CA LEU A 234 1.19 22.39 -1.20
C LEU A 234 2.32 23.39 -1.41
N LYS A 235 2.06 24.70 -1.22
CA LYS A 235 3.10 25.74 -1.23
C LYS A 235 4.19 25.50 -0.18
N ASP A 236 3.83 24.89 0.95
CA ASP A 236 4.76 24.50 2.01
C ASP A 236 5.29 23.06 1.83
N ASN A 237 5.08 22.46 0.65
CA ASN A 237 5.40 21.07 0.31
C ASN A 237 4.73 20.05 1.26
N LEU A 238 3.48 20.29 1.59
CA LEU A 238 2.66 19.42 2.46
C LEU A 238 1.34 19.07 1.79
N ILE A 239 0.77 17.93 2.15
CA ILE A 239 -0.62 17.56 1.86
C ILE A 239 -1.29 16.99 3.11
N ARG A 240 -2.64 17.03 3.14
CA ARG A 240 -3.46 16.43 4.19
C ARG A 240 -4.11 15.14 3.67
N PRO A 241 -3.65 13.94 4.10
CA PRO A 241 -4.12 12.67 3.55
C PRO A 241 -5.33 12.09 4.28
N THR A 242 -6.18 12.92 4.87
CA THR A 242 -7.27 12.46 5.76
C THR A 242 -8.55 12.04 5.02
N THR A 243 -8.69 12.42 3.76
CA THR A 243 -9.84 12.10 2.92
C THR A 243 -9.36 11.74 1.52
N LEU A 244 -8.83 10.55 1.36
CA LEU A 244 -8.37 10.02 0.08
C LEU A 244 -9.35 8.98 -0.41
N GLU A 245 -9.75 9.06 -1.67
CA GLU A 245 -10.61 8.05 -2.30
C GLU A 245 -9.82 7.25 -3.34
N ILE A 246 -10.24 6.01 -3.57
CA ILE A 246 -9.65 5.14 -4.59
C ILE A 246 -10.31 5.44 -5.93
N TRP A 247 -9.50 5.63 -6.95
CA TRP A 247 -9.89 5.91 -8.32
C TRP A 247 -9.24 4.93 -9.28
N VAL A 248 -9.85 4.76 -10.44
CA VAL A 248 -9.26 4.03 -11.57
C VAL A 248 -9.36 4.86 -12.85
N MET A 249 -8.41 4.65 -13.75
CA MET A 249 -8.41 5.21 -15.10
C MET A 249 -7.78 4.23 -16.08
N LYS A 250 -8.03 4.40 -17.36
CA LYS A 250 -7.27 3.67 -18.40
C LYS A 250 -5.81 4.14 -18.42
N ALA A 251 -4.91 3.30 -18.93
CA ALA A 251 -3.48 3.59 -19.07
C ALA A 251 -3.16 4.88 -19.86
N ASP A 252 -4.10 5.36 -20.68
CA ASP A 252 -3.98 6.60 -21.44
C ASP A 252 -4.52 7.85 -20.71
N GLY A 253 -5.05 7.68 -19.49
CA GLY A 253 -5.65 8.72 -18.64
C GLY A 253 -7.15 8.95 -18.87
N THR A 254 -7.77 8.23 -19.82
CA THR A 254 -9.21 8.34 -20.09
C THR A 254 -10.04 7.46 -19.15
N GLY A 255 -11.34 7.68 -19.11
CA GLY A 255 -12.27 6.84 -18.34
C GLY A 255 -12.04 6.88 -16.83
N LYS A 256 -11.53 7.99 -16.30
CA LYS A 256 -11.37 8.19 -14.85
C LYS A 256 -12.71 8.01 -14.14
N ARG A 257 -12.71 7.28 -13.05
CA ARG A 257 -13.86 7.14 -12.15
C ARG A 257 -13.45 6.81 -10.72
N GLN A 258 -14.22 7.31 -9.81
CA GLN A 258 -14.09 7.04 -8.38
C GLN A 258 -14.63 5.65 -8.07
N VAL A 259 -13.94 4.89 -7.22
CA VAL A 259 -14.32 3.54 -6.77
C VAL A 259 -14.85 3.58 -5.34
N THR A 260 -14.20 4.30 -4.43
CA THR A 260 -14.68 4.51 -3.06
C THR A 260 -15.26 5.92 -2.91
N ASN A 261 -16.23 6.09 -1.99
CA ASN A 261 -16.82 7.39 -1.67
C ASN A 261 -17.27 7.37 -0.20
N ASN A 262 -16.35 7.17 0.71
CA ASN A 262 -16.62 7.02 2.13
C ASN A 262 -16.13 8.22 2.97
N GLY A 263 -15.41 9.17 2.37
CA GLY A 263 -14.88 10.36 3.03
C GLY A 263 -13.81 10.05 4.09
N LYS A 264 -13.11 8.94 3.93
CA LYS A 264 -12.07 8.45 4.84
C LYS A 264 -10.70 8.43 4.17
N ALA A 265 -9.69 8.06 4.91
CA ALA A 265 -8.36 7.85 4.35
C ALA A 265 -8.28 6.44 3.74
N ASN A 266 -8.31 6.36 2.42
CA ASN A 266 -8.10 5.13 1.67
C ASN A 266 -6.77 5.25 0.93
N PHE A 267 -5.84 4.29 1.07
CA PHE A 267 -4.53 4.39 0.43
C PHE A 267 -3.95 3.02 0.06
N ALA A 268 -2.81 3.05 -0.64
CA ALA A 268 -2.09 1.88 -1.13
C ALA A 268 -2.99 0.88 -1.89
N PRO A 269 -3.79 1.33 -2.88
CA PRO A 269 -4.62 0.42 -3.66
C PRO A 269 -3.76 -0.46 -4.55
N TYR A 270 -4.15 -1.73 -4.70
CA TYR A 270 -3.50 -2.66 -5.61
C TYR A 270 -4.54 -3.54 -6.31
N PHE A 271 -4.38 -3.80 -7.61
CA PHE A 271 -5.27 -4.70 -8.32
C PHE A 271 -5.11 -6.15 -7.87
N PHE A 272 -6.20 -6.86 -7.69
CA PHE A 272 -6.18 -8.31 -7.65
C PHE A 272 -5.81 -8.86 -9.04
N PRO A 273 -5.12 -10.01 -9.15
CA PRO A 273 -4.68 -10.54 -10.44
C PRO A 273 -5.79 -10.76 -11.48
N ASP A 274 -7.04 -10.91 -11.04
CA ASP A 274 -8.20 -11.03 -11.96
C ASP A 274 -8.55 -9.73 -12.70
N GLY A 275 -7.95 -8.59 -12.29
CA GLY A 275 -8.22 -7.26 -12.84
C GLY A 275 -9.62 -6.70 -12.52
N LYS A 276 -10.42 -7.40 -11.71
CA LYS A 276 -11.80 -7.03 -11.37
C LYS A 276 -11.96 -6.49 -9.96
N ARG A 277 -10.98 -6.75 -9.09
CA ARG A 277 -11.00 -6.35 -7.68
C ARG A 277 -9.77 -5.52 -7.34
N ILE A 278 -9.90 -4.69 -6.31
CA ILE A 278 -8.85 -3.83 -5.76
C ILE A 278 -8.78 -4.10 -4.27
N ILE A 279 -7.57 -4.38 -3.76
CA ILE A 279 -7.28 -4.37 -2.33
C ILE A 279 -6.67 -3.03 -1.96
N PHE A 280 -7.01 -2.49 -0.78
CA PHE A 280 -6.52 -1.20 -0.31
C PHE A 280 -6.56 -1.12 1.22
N ALA A 281 -5.84 -0.19 1.81
CA ALA A 281 -5.92 0.11 3.23
C ALA A 281 -6.90 1.25 3.49
N SER A 282 -7.70 1.15 4.56
CA SER A 282 -8.65 2.19 4.96
C SER A 282 -8.88 2.23 6.47
N ASN A 283 -9.13 3.43 6.99
CA ASN A 283 -9.57 3.64 8.37
C ASN A 283 -11.10 3.82 8.49
N MET A 284 -11.87 3.29 7.53
CA MET A 284 -13.31 3.57 7.45
C MET A 284 -14.10 3.05 8.64
N ASP A 285 -13.67 1.97 9.27
CA ASP A 285 -14.35 1.36 10.42
C ASP A 285 -13.85 1.88 11.78
N ASP A 286 -12.78 2.70 11.80
CA ASP A 286 -12.32 3.33 13.04
C ASP A 286 -12.91 4.74 13.22
N PRO A 287 -13.74 4.97 14.26
CA PRO A 287 -14.27 6.31 14.56
C PRO A 287 -13.18 7.35 14.87
N LYS A 288 -12.01 6.92 15.35
CA LYS A 288 -10.87 7.79 15.66
C LYS A 288 -9.97 8.04 14.45
N GLY A 289 -10.15 7.28 13.36
CA GLY A 289 -9.39 7.39 12.12
C GLY A 289 -7.89 7.04 12.25
N ARG A 290 -7.52 6.20 13.19
CA ARG A 290 -6.12 5.83 13.49
C ARG A 290 -5.78 4.40 13.13
N ASP A 291 -6.80 3.53 13.16
CA ASP A 291 -6.69 2.13 12.82
C ASP A 291 -6.99 1.93 11.34
N PHE A 292 -6.11 1.24 10.66
CA PHE A 292 -6.24 0.92 9.24
C PHE A 292 -6.27 -0.58 9.04
N ASP A 293 -7.24 -1.03 8.28
CA ASP A 293 -7.36 -2.40 7.84
C ASP A 293 -7.32 -2.52 6.32
N LEU A 294 -7.12 -3.74 5.84
CA LEU A 294 -7.20 -4.07 4.43
C LEU A 294 -8.66 -4.35 4.04
N TYR A 295 -9.05 -3.82 2.90
CA TYR A 295 -10.37 -4.02 2.29
C TYR A 295 -10.21 -4.47 0.84
N LEU A 296 -11.14 -5.29 0.38
CA LEU A 296 -11.28 -5.69 -1.01
C LEU A 296 -12.57 -5.10 -1.56
N ILE A 297 -12.55 -4.60 -2.80
CA ILE A 297 -13.70 -4.02 -3.47
C ILE A 297 -13.64 -4.34 -4.96
N ASN A 298 -14.81 -4.50 -5.60
CA ASN A 298 -14.86 -4.60 -7.06
C ASN A 298 -14.47 -3.26 -7.70
N VAL A 299 -13.87 -3.29 -8.89
CA VAL A 299 -13.51 -2.07 -9.62
C VAL A 299 -14.71 -1.16 -9.91
N ASP A 300 -15.95 -1.67 -9.92
CA ASP A 300 -17.19 -0.88 -10.08
C ASP A 300 -17.70 -0.25 -8.77
N GLY A 301 -17.02 -0.46 -7.64
CA GLY A 301 -17.37 0.07 -6.33
C GLY A 301 -18.32 -0.82 -5.50
N THR A 302 -18.71 -1.99 -6.02
CA THR A 302 -19.54 -2.96 -5.30
C THR A 302 -18.72 -3.98 -4.54
N GLY A 303 -19.35 -4.79 -3.69
CA GLY A 303 -18.72 -5.95 -3.04
C GLY A 303 -17.60 -5.59 -2.06
N LEU A 304 -17.70 -4.45 -1.37
CA LEU A 304 -16.74 -4.07 -0.32
C LEU A 304 -16.70 -5.13 0.78
N GLU A 305 -15.49 -5.59 1.11
CA GLU A 305 -15.24 -6.58 2.16
C GLU A 305 -14.00 -6.20 2.98
N ARG A 306 -14.10 -6.27 4.32
CA ARG A 306 -12.96 -6.12 5.24
C ARG A 306 -12.18 -7.43 5.30
N ILE A 307 -10.87 -7.35 5.12
CA ILE A 307 -9.96 -8.52 5.02
C ILE A 307 -9.19 -8.74 6.31
N THR A 308 -8.69 -7.67 6.93
CA THR A 308 -7.96 -7.72 8.20
C THR A 308 -8.73 -7.06 9.34
N PHE A 309 -8.41 -7.45 10.58
CA PHE A 309 -9.15 -7.04 11.78
C PHE A 309 -8.20 -6.79 12.97
N ASN A 310 -6.94 -6.56 12.71
CA ASN A 310 -5.97 -6.22 13.72
C ASN A 310 -6.31 -4.84 14.33
N PRO A 311 -6.29 -4.65 15.66
CA PRO A 311 -6.73 -3.41 16.31
C PRO A 311 -5.73 -2.25 16.19
N THR A 312 -4.82 -2.31 15.24
CA THR A 312 -3.83 -1.27 14.95
C THR A 312 -3.72 -1.04 13.45
N PHE A 313 -2.53 -1.08 12.86
CA PHE A 313 -2.30 -0.75 11.47
C PHE A 313 -2.05 -2.01 10.62
N ASP A 314 -2.81 -2.15 9.55
CA ASP A 314 -2.52 -3.02 8.40
C ASP A 314 -2.57 -2.19 7.11
N GLY A 315 -1.55 -2.27 6.27
CA GLY A 315 -1.47 -1.44 5.07
C GLY A 315 -0.53 -1.97 3.99
N PHE A 316 -0.46 -1.26 2.86
CA PHE A 316 0.42 -1.57 1.74
C PHE A 316 0.30 -3.01 1.23
N PRO A 317 -0.90 -3.46 0.88
CA PRO A 317 -1.12 -4.81 0.39
C PRO A 317 -0.65 -4.98 -1.06
N MET A 318 -0.05 -6.14 -1.37
CA MET A 318 0.21 -6.57 -2.74
C MET A 318 0.01 -8.07 -2.88
N PHE A 319 -0.70 -8.49 -3.92
CA PHE A 319 -0.79 -9.90 -4.28
C PHE A 319 0.45 -10.38 -5.03
N SER A 320 0.84 -11.64 -4.80
CA SER A 320 1.83 -12.29 -5.65
C SER A 320 1.34 -12.37 -7.10
N PRO A 321 2.27 -12.50 -8.08
CA PRO A 321 1.88 -12.57 -9.49
C PRO A 321 0.87 -13.69 -9.83
N ASP A 322 0.88 -14.79 -9.06
CA ASP A 322 -0.07 -15.91 -9.21
C ASP A 322 -1.35 -15.77 -8.37
N GLY A 323 -1.48 -14.68 -7.59
CA GLY A 323 -2.63 -14.39 -6.73
C GLY A 323 -2.76 -15.27 -5.49
N LYS A 324 -1.79 -16.12 -5.20
CA LYS A 324 -1.88 -17.10 -4.10
C LYS A 324 -1.35 -16.59 -2.78
N LYS A 325 -0.64 -15.46 -2.78
CA LYS A 325 -0.09 -14.86 -1.57
C LYS A 325 -0.44 -13.37 -1.52
N LEU A 326 -0.58 -12.88 -0.29
CA LEU A 326 -0.70 -11.47 0.03
C LEU A 326 0.48 -11.08 0.90
N VAL A 327 1.23 -10.03 0.53
CA VAL A 327 2.18 -9.35 1.40
C VAL A 327 1.55 -8.05 1.87
N PHE A 328 1.78 -7.67 3.13
CA PHE A 328 1.28 -6.42 3.71
C PHE A 328 2.17 -5.97 4.88
N ALA A 329 2.08 -4.71 5.25
CA ALA A 329 2.70 -4.16 6.44
C ALA A 329 1.70 -4.16 7.59
N SER A 330 2.15 -4.48 8.80
CA SER A 330 1.29 -4.56 9.99
C SER A 330 2.07 -4.24 11.27
N ASN A 331 1.34 -3.71 12.26
CA ASN A 331 1.83 -3.56 13.64
C ASN A 331 1.43 -4.74 14.54
N ARG A 332 0.79 -5.78 13.97
CA ARG A 332 0.42 -6.96 14.76
C ARG A 332 1.66 -7.57 15.39
N HIS A 333 1.56 -7.94 16.67
CA HIS A 333 2.67 -8.52 17.43
C HIS A 333 3.94 -7.65 17.46
N ASP A 334 3.81 -6.31 17.38
CA ASP A 334 4.92 -5.40 17.58
C ASP A 334 5.53 -5.60 18.98
N LYS A 335 6.86 -5.63 19.04
CA LYS A 335 7.61 -5.71 20.30
C LYS A 335 7.87 -4.34 20.91
N VAL A 336 7.87 -3.34 20.06
CA VAL A 336 8.03 -1.94 20.41
C VAL A 336 6.88 -1.17 19.77
N GLN A 337 6.17 -0.40 20.57
CA GLN A 337 5.06 0.40 20.08
C GLN A 337 5.48 1.31 18.91
N GLY A 338 4.82 1.17 17.78
CA GLY A 338 5.10 1.93 16.55
C GLY A 338 5.99 1.21 15.55
N ASP A 339 6.52 0.03 15.87
CA ASP A 339 7.16 -0.83 14.87
C ASP A 339 6.12 -1.29 13.85
N THR A 340 6.49 -1.22 12.58
CA THR A 340 5.71 -1.78 11.49
C THR A 340 6.55 -2.84 10.79
N ASN A 341 5.98 -4.02 10.59
CA ASN A 341 6.69 -5.15 10.00
C ASN A 341 6.01 -5.68 8.76
N ILE A 342 6.78 -6.36 7.90
CA ILE A 342 6.27 -7.02 6.71
C ILE A 342 5.77 -8.41 7.08
N PHE A 343 4.56 -8.72 6.64
CA PHE A 343 3.90 -10.01 6.77
C PHE A 343 3.57 -10.58 5.39
N ILE A 344 3.56 -11.88 5.30
CA ILE A 344 3.09 -12.63 4.12
C ILE A 344 2.09 -13.69 4.57
N ALA A 345 1.02 -13.85 3.81
CA ALA A 345 -0.01 -14.87 4.02
C ALA A 345 -0.29 -15.64 2.73
N ASP A 346 -0.75 -16.87 2.86
CA ASP A 346 -1.42 -17.57 1.76
C ASP A 346 -2.84 -17.01 1.61
N TRP A 347 -3.23 -16.68 0.38
CA TRP A 347 -4.57 -16.20 0.05
C TRP A 347 -5.50 -17.35 -0.28
N VAL A 348 -6.68 -17.35 0.30
CA VAL A 348 -7.79 -18.27 -0.02
C VAL A 348 -9.05 -17.46 -0.36
N GLU A 349 -9.77 -17.91 -1.39
CA GLU A 349 -11.04 -17.29 -1.83
C GLU A 349 -12.19 -17.60 -0.86
#